data_eba3668e0afe94ab9a3f6cdd81619538
#
_entry.id   eba3668e0afe94ab9a3f6cdd81619538
#
_cell.length_a   1.000
_cell.length_b   1.000
_cell.length_c   1.000
_cell.angle_alpha   90.00
_cell.angle_beta   90.00
_cell.angle_gamma   90.00
#
_symmetry.space_group_name_H-M   'P 1'
#
loop_
_entity.id
_entity.type
_entity.pdbx_description
1 polymer ?
#
loop_
_entity_poly.entity_id
_entity_poly.type
_entity_poly.pdbx_seq_one_letter_code
_entity_poly.pdbx_strand_id
1 'polypeptide(L)'
;MHKRCIIVASYERTFRFQEERKMIKAGIIGATGYAGNELARLLLGHKEVEVAWYGSRSYIDQKYADVYQNFFKLIDAKCMDDNMAALADEVDVIFTATPQGLCASLVNEEILSKAKVIDLSADFRIKDVKKYEKWYGIEHKAPQFIDEAVYGLCEINREDIKKARLIANPGCYPTC
;
A
#
# COMPACT_ATOMS: atom_id res chain seq x y z
N MET A 1 -38.21 31.37 -33.38
CA MET A 1 -38.10 30.26 -32.41
C MET A 1 -37.11 29.25 -32.96
N HIS A 2 -35.93 29.02 -32.37
CA HIS A 2 -35.00 27.91 -32.52
C HIS A 2 -33.54 28.35 -32.25
N LYS A 3 -33.26 28.83 -31.07
CA LYS A 3 -31.86 29.06 -30.61
C LYS A 3 -31.57 28.56 -29.17
N ARG A 4 -32.50 27.79 -28.55
CA ARG A 4 -32.31 27.31 -27.16
C ARG A 4 -31.86 25.86 -27.02
N CYS A 5 -31.68 25.09 -28.10
CA CYS A 5 -31.42 23.64 -28.03
C CYS A 5 -29.95 23.21 -28.15
N ILE A 6 -29.01 24.13 -28.52
CA ILE A 6 -27.62 23.76 -28.80
C ILE A 6 -26.72 23.85 -27.55
N ILE A 7 -27.06 24.73 -26.59
CA ILE A 7 -26.22 24.95 -25.39
C ILE A 7 -26.42 23.84 -24.35
N VAL A 8 -27.60 23.25 -24.25
CA VAL A 8 -27.89 22.16 -23.30
C VAL A 8 -27.20 20.86 -23.73
N ALA A 9 -27.17 20.58 -25.04
CA ALA A 9 -26.52 19.36 -25.58
C ALA A 9 -24.97 19.37 -25.47
N SER A 10 -24.35 20.55 -25.43
CA SER A 10 -22.92 20.67 -25.20
C SER A 10 -22.55 20.51 -23.73
N TYR A 11 -23.41 20.93 -22.81
CA TYR A 11 -23.20 20.77 -21.37
C TYR A 11 -23.34 19.30 -20.91
N GLU A 12 -24.33 18.57 -21.48
CA GLU A 12 -24.51 17.13 -21.19
C GLU A 12 -23.38 16.26 -21.77
N ARG A 13 -22.73 16.70 -22.84
CA ARG A 13 -21.60 15.97 -23.44
C ARG A 13 -20.30 16.10 -22.65
N THR A 14 -20.13 17.19 -21.89
CA THR A 14 -18.97 17.43 -21.04
C THR A 14 -19.04 16.64 -19.72
N PHE A 15 -20.25 16.26 -19.27
CA PHE A 15 -20.46 15.47 -18.05
C PHE A 15 -20.41 13.93 -18.26
N ARG A 16 -20.35 13.47 -19.53
CA ARG A 16 -20.41 12.02 -19.87
C ARG A 16 -19.04 11.35 -20.01
N PHE A 17 -17.93 12.02 -19.75
CA PHE A 17 -16.57 11.46 -19.78
C PHE A 17 -15.84 11.62 -18.44
N GLN A 18 -16.52 11.51 -17.32
CA GLN A 18 -15.89 10.92 -16.16
C GLN A 18 -16.08 9.40 -16.32
N GLU A 19 -15.14 8.75 -17.01
CA GLU A 19 -14.86 7.35 -16.73
C GLU A 19 -14.79 7.25 -15.21
N GLU A 20 -15.63 6.42 -14.59
CA GLU A 20 -15.50 6.07 -13.19
C GLU A 20 -14.09 5.48 -13.03
N ARG A 21 -13.13 6.32 -12.66
CA ARG A 21 -11.78 5.84 -12.37
C ARG A 21 -11.92 4.87 -11.22
N LYS A 22 -11.72 3.59 -11.50
CA LYS A 22 -11.74 2.55 -10.48
C LYS A 22 -10.72 2.96 -9.42
N MET A 23 -11.19 3.22 -8.18
CA MET A 23 -10.32 3.51 -7.05
C MET A 23 -9.39 2.33 -6.80
N ILE A 24 -8.12 2.60 -6.57
CA ILE A 24 -7.13 1.60 -6.17
C ILE A 24 -7.39 1.25 -4.71
N LYS A 25 -7.71 0.00 -4.44
CA LYS A 25 -7.89 -0.48 -3.07
C LYS A 25 -6.54 -0.78 -2.44
N ALA A 26 -6.28 -0.18 -1.30
CA ALA A 26 -5.07 -0.38 -0.53
C ALA A 26 -5.35 -1.07 0.81
N GLY A 27 -4.46 -1.98 1.22
CA GLY A 27 -4.44 -2.54 2.55
C GLY A 27 -3.13 -2.19 3.25
N ILE A 28 -3.18 -1.96 4.55
CA ILE A 28 -2.01 -1.63 5.37
C ILE A 28 -1.86 -2.69 6.46
N ILE A 29 -0.81 -3.49 6.41
CA ILE A 29 -0.41 -4.37 7.51
C ILE A 29 0.47 -3.56 8.47
N GLY A 30 0.16 -3.59 9.77
CA GLY A 30 0.80 -2.74 10.77
C GLY A 30 0.28 -1.30 10.78
N ALA A 31 -0.99 -1.11 10.41
CA ALA A 31 -1.64 0.21 10.31
C ALA A 31 -1.60 1.01 11.62
N THR A 32 -1.53 0.35 12.78
CA THR A 32 -1.47 1.00 14.09
C THR A 32 -0.05 1.26 14.60
N GLY A 33 0.99 0.99 13.80
CA GLY A 33 2.34 1.48 14.06
C GLY A 33 2.52 2.94 13.60
N TYR A 34 3.60 3.60 14.00
CA TYR A 34 3.87 4.99 13.62
C TYR A 34 3.88 5.20 12.10
N ALA A 35 4.60 4.33 11.36
CA ALA A 35 4.67 4.41 9.90
C ALA A 35 3.32 4.09 9.24
N GLY A 36 2.61 3.07 9.74
CA GLY A 36 1.29 2.70 9.23
C GLY A 36 0.24 3.77 9.45
N ASN A 37 0.26 4.41 10.61
CA ASN A 37 -0.64 5.52 10.95
C ASN A 37 -0.41 6.73 10.02
N GLU A 38 0.85 7.11 9.81
CA GLU A 38 1.18 8.21 8.90
C GLU A 38 0.82 7.87 7.46
N LEU A 39 1.03 6.62 7.03
CA LEU A 39 0.60 6.15 5.71
C LEU A 39 -0.93 6.23 5.56
N ALA A 40 -1.70 5.78 6.57
CA ALA A 40 -3.15 5.90 6.56
C ALA A 40 -3.59 7.37 6.41
N ARG A 41 -2.92 8.30 7.10
CA ARG A 41 -3.17 9.74 6.98
C ARG A 41 -2.90 10.27 5.59
N LEU A 42 -1.81 9.84 4.95
CA LEU A 42 -1.45 10.28 3.60
C LEU A 42 -2.42 9.72 2.56
N LEU A 43 -2.78 8.42 2.67
CA LEU A 43 -3.68 7.78 1.73
C LEU A 43 -5.12 8.29 1.84
N LEU A 44 -5.57 8.71 3.02
CA LEU A 44 -6.88 9.31 3.21
C LEU A 44 -7.10 10.57 2.35
N GLY A 45 -6.03 11.31 2.08
CA GLY A 45 -6.07 12.47 1.18
C GLY A 45 -5.80 12.15 -0.30
N HIS A 46 -5.55 10.89 -0.65
CA HIS A 46 -5.20 10.50 -2.02
C HIS A 46 -6.45 10.34 -2.88
N LYS A 47 -6.50 11.01 -4.03
CA LYS A 47 -7.71 11.09 -4.87
C LYS A 47 -8.05 9.80 -5.64
N GLU A 48 -7.13 8.87 -5.73
CA GLU A 48 -7.26 7.65 -6.54
C GLU A 48 -7.12 6.36 -5.70
N VAL A 49 -7.01 6.48 -4.35
CA VAL A 49 -6.80 5.35 -3.45
C VAL A 49 -7.86 5.34 -2.36
N GLU A 50 -8.39 4.17 -2.08
CA GLU A 50 -9.23 3.86 -0.93
C GLU A 50 -8.51 2.86 -0.04
N VAL A 51 -8.40 3.13 1.26
CA VAL A 51 -7.86 2.17 2.22
C VAL A 51 -8.99 1.26 2.69
N ALA A 52 -8.98 0.02 2.19
CA ALA A 52 -10.00 -0.99 2.47
C ALA A 52 -9.67 -1.86 3.71
N TRP A 53 -8.40 -1.88 4.14
CA TRP A 53 -7.94 -2.76 5.22
C TRP A 53 -6.91 -2.07 6.12
N TYR A 54 -7.22 -2.02 7.42
CA TYR A 54 -6.32 -1.49 8.46
C TYR A 54 -5.87 -2.65 9.36
N GLY A 55 -4.80 -3.35 8.98
CA GLY A 55 -4.26 -4.51 9.70
C GLY A 55 -3.56 -4.12 11.00
N SER A 56 -3.92 -4.80 12.09
CA SER A 56 -3.32 -4.60 13.41
C SER A 56 -3.45 -5.86 14.26
N ARG A 57 -2.38 -6.33 14.86
CA ARG A 57 -2.40 -7.48 15.78
C ARG A 57 -2.99 -7.15 17.16
N SER A 58 -2.83 -5.90 17.59
CA SER A 58 -3.16 -5.49 18.95
C SER A 58 -4.58 -4.96 19.10
N TYR A 59 -5.23 -4.55 18.00
CA TYR A 59 -6.49 -3.82 18.04
C TYR A 59 -7.56 -4.40 17.11
N ILE A 60 -7.51 -5.73 16.85
CA ILE A 60 -8.50 -6.42 16.01
C ILE A 60 -9.91 -6.09 16.50
N ASP A 61 -10.84 -5.83 15.57
CA ASP A 61 -12.24 -5.46 15.80
C ASP A 61 -12.49 -4.09 16.47
N GLN A 62 -11.47 -3.39 16.93
CA GLN A 62 -11.62 -2.03 17.44
C GLN A 62 -11.68 -1.03 16.28
N LYS A 63 -12.48 0.04 16.43
CA LYS A 63 -12.48 1.12 15.45
C LYS A 63 -11.12 1.79 15.37
N TYR A 64 -10.62 2.02 14.17
CA TYR A 64 -9.33 2.68 13.97
C TYR A 64 -9.29 4.07 14.61
N ALA A 65 -10.41 4.81 14.55
CA ALA A 65 -10.56 6.12 15.18
C ALA A 65 -10.56 6.09 16.72
N ASP A 66 -10.87 4.94 17.34
CA ASP A 66 -10.78 4.80 18.80
C ASP A 66 -9.32 4.63 19.25
N VAL A 67 -8.50 4.00 18.40
CA VAL A 67 -7.05 3.87 18.62
C VAL A 67 -6.35 5.21 18.36
N TYR A 68 -6.77 5.92 17.33
CA TYR A 68 -6.20 7.21 16.91
C TYR A 68 -7.28 8.26 16.73
N GLN A 69 -7.55 9.03 17.78
CA GLN A 69 -8.65 10.02 17.84
C GLN A 69 -8.58 11.14 16.78
N ASN A 70 -7.40 11.40 16.21
CA ASN A 70 -7.25 12.34 15.11
C ASN A 70 -7.97 11.90 13.83
N PHE A 71 -8.40 10.63 13.72
CA PHE A 71 -9.22 10.12 12.62
C PHE A 71 -10.71 10.04 12.95
N PHE A 72 -11.14 10.64 14.07
CA PHE A 72 -12.57 10.70 14.42
C PHE A 72 -13.40 11.30 13.28
N LYS A 73 -14.45 10.60 12.88
CA LYS A 73 -15.31 10.91 11.71
C LYS A 73 -14.63 10.90 10.35
N LEU A 74 -13.34 10.56 10.26
CA LEU A 74 -12.62 10.43 8.99
C LEU A 74 -12.48 8.96 8.59
N ILE A 75 -12.24 8.07 9.54
CA ILE A 75 -12.12 6.62 9.33
C ILE A 75 -13.09 5.92 10.29
N ASP A 76 -14.13 5.32 9.76
CA ASP A 76 -15.10 4.51 10.55
C ASP A 76 -14.83 3.00 10.43
N ALA A 77 -13.71 2.61 9.82
CA ALA A 77 -13.31 1.22 9.65
C ALA A 77 -12.80 0.62 10.98
N LYS A 78 -12.98 -0.69 11.13
CA LYS A 78 -12.37 -1.47 12.21
C LYS A 78 -10.98 -1.94 11.81
N CYS A 79 -10.11 -2.12 12.80
CA CYS A 79 -8.86 -2.81 12.62
C CYS A 79 -9.12 -4.29 12.33
N MET A 80 -8.41 -4.82 11.35
CA MET A 80 -8.44 -6.21 10.91
C MET A 80 -7.16 -6.92 11.37
N ASP A 81 -7.12 -8.24 11.19
CA ASP A 81 -5.89 -8.98 11.41
C ASP A 81 -4.83 -8.72 10.33
N ASP A 82 -3.65 -9.34 10.49
CA ASP A 82 -2.55 -9.24 9.51
C ASP A 82 -2.56 -10.41 8.51
N ASN A 83 -3.72 -11.00 8.20
CA ASN A 83 -3.83 -12.09 7.24
C ASN A 83 -3.62 -11.60 5.81
N MET A 84 -2.36 -11.59 5.37
CA MET A 84 -1.96 -11.08 4.07
C MET A 84 -2.55 -11.87 2.89
N ALA A 85 -2.85 -13.16 3.09
CA ALA A 85 -3.47 -13.98 2.04
C ALA A 85 -4.92 -13.55 1.78
N ALA A 86 -5.72 -13.39 2.85
CA ALA A 86 -7.09 -12.88 2.73
C ALA A 86 -7.12 -11.45 2.17
N LEU A 87 -6.20 -10.60 2.65
CA LEU A 87 -6.07 -9.23 2.18
C LEU A 87 -5.78 -9.14 0.67
N ALA A 88 -4.93 -10.03 0.14
CA ALA A 88 -4.55 -10.03 -1.26
C ALA A 88 -5.73 -10.31 -2.23
N ASP A 89 -6.81 -10.92 -1.74
CA ASP A 89 -8.03 -11.13 -2.54
C ASP A 89 -8.93 -9.89 -2.60
N GLU A 90 -8.74 -8.92 -1.70
CA GLU A 90 -9.64 -7.78 -1.53
C GLU A 90 -9.05 -6.45 -2.05
N VAL A 91 -7.71 -6.38 -2.22
CA VAL A 91 -7.02 -5.13 -2.55
C VAL A 91 -6.09 -5.23 -3.75
N ASP A 92 -5.82 -4.11 -4.38
CA ASP A 92 -4.89 -4.00 -5.51
C ASP A 92 -3.44 -3.82 -5.03
N VAL A 93 -3.24 -3.24 -3.83
CA VAL A 93 -1.92 -2.97 -3.24
C VAL A 93 -1.90 -3.20 -1.74
N ILE A 94 -0.86 -3.85 -1.25
CA ILE A 94 -0.60 -4.10 0.17
C ILE A 94 0.65 -3.33 0.59
N PHE A 95 0.51 -2.51 1.61
CA PHE A 95 1.63 -1.89 2.31
C PHE A 95 1.96 -2.68 3.57
N THR A 96 3.23 -3.01 3.78
CA THR A 96 3.71 -3.62 5.02
C THR A 96 4.52 -2.61 5.83
N ALA A 97 3.87 -2.05 6.86
CA ALA A 97 4.49 -1.12 7.82
C ALA A 97 4.89 -1.89 9.10
N THR A 98 5.76 -2.87 8.95
CA THR A 98 6.07 -3.88 9.95
C THR A 98 7.57 -3.91 10.30
N PRO A 99 7.97 -4.49 11.43
CA PRO A 99 9.37 -4.76 11.72
C PRO A 99 10.04 -5.64 10.65
N GLN A 100 11.37 -5.55 10.57
CA GLN A 100 12.18 -6.37 9.66
C GLN A 100 11.93 -7.88 9.86
N GLY A 101 11.94 -8.63 8.76
CA GLY A 101 11.70 -10.07 8.72
C GLY A 101 10.24 -10.46 8.59
N LEU A 102 9.29 -9.57 8.92
CA LEU A 102 7.88 -9.93 8.89
C LEU A 102 7.32 -9.93 7.46
N CYS A 103 7.61 -8.92 6.65
CA CYS A 103 7.19 -8.91 5.25
C CYS A 103 7.73 -10.12 4.50
N ALA A 104 9.02 -10.42 4.65
CA ALA A 104 9.65 -11.60 4.07
C ALA A 104 9.04 -12.93 4.54
N SER A 105 8.47 -12.97 5.74
CA SER A 105 7.80 -14.19 6.25
C SER A 105 6.37 -14.37 5.72
N LEU A 106 5.74 -13.31 5.25
CA LEU A 106 4.34 -13.31 4.78
C LEU A 106 4.23 -13.41 3.26
N VAL A 107 5.14 -12.76 2.52
CA VAL A 107 5.09 -12.69 1.06
C VAL A 107 5.33 -14.06 0.43
N ASN A 108 4.53 -14.38 -0.58
CA ASN A 108 4.67 -15.60 -1.39
C ASN A 108 4.15 -15.34 -2.81
N GLU A 109 4.31 -16.31 -3.71
CA GLU A 109 3.92 -16.20 -5.11
C GLU A 109 2.40 -15.98 -5.28
N GLU A 110 1.59 -16.62 -4.45
CA GLU A 110 0.13 -16.46 -4.50
C GLU A 110 -0.26 -15.01 -4.23
N ILE A 111 0.28 -14.39 -3.18
CA ILE A 111 0.02 -12.99 -2.84
C ILE A 111 0.48 -12.05 -3.95
N LEU A 112 1.70 -12.24 -4.46
CA LEU A 112 2.26 -11.40 -5.52
C LEU A 112 1.56 -11.57 -6.88
N SER A 113 0.82 -12.66 -7.07
CA SER A 113 -0.01 -12.84 -8.27
C SER A 113 -1.33 -12.07 -8.21
N LYS A 114 -1.79 -11.70 -7.00
CA LYS A 114 -3.09 -11.04 -6.76
C LYS A 114 -2.95 -9.55 -6.51
N ALA A 115 -1.97 -9.14 -5.70
CA ALA A 115 -1.78 -7.76 -5.29
C ALA A 115 -0.31 -7.34 -5.37
N LYS A 116 -0.05 -6.06 -5.60
CA LYS A 116 1.30 -5.48 -5.45
C LYS A 116 1.63 -5.34 -3.98
N VAL A 117 2.89 -5.62 -3.61
CA VAL A 117 3.37 -5.43 -2.23
C VAL A 117 4.39 -4.31 -2.19
N ILE A 118 4.17 -3.34 -1.30
CA ILE A 118 5.10 -2.24 -1.00
C ILE A 118 5.59 -2.43 0.44
N ASP A 119 6.83 -2.87 0.57
CA ASP A 119 7.44 -3.15 1.86
C ASP A 119 8.17 -1.93 2.41
N LEU A 120 7.71 -1.42 3.55
CA LEU A 120 8.36 -0.30 4.26
C LEU A 120 9.50 -0.76 5.16
N SER A 121 9.66 -2.07 5.37
CA SER A 121 10.79 -2.64 6.09
C SER A 121 12.07 -2.65 5.25
N ALA A 122 13.10 -3.30 5.72
CA ALA A 122 14.37 -3.42 4.99
C ALA A 122 14.51 -4.75 4.22
N ASP A 123 13.51 -5.62 4.27
CA ASP A 123 13.63 -7.03 3.88
C ASP A 123 14.11 -7.20 2.43
N PHE A 124 13.68 -6.35 1.52
CA PHE A 124 14.01 -6.49 0.09
C PHE A 124 14.92 -5.38 -0.46
N ARG A 125 15.50 -4.53 0.42
CA ARG A 125 16.37 -3.41 -0.01
C ARG A 125 17.77 -3.87 -0.44
N ILE A 126 18.29 -4.91 0.19
CA ILE A 126 19.67 -5.39 -0.01
C ILE A 126 19.63 -6.66 -0.85
N LYS A 127 20.23 -6.63 -2.05
CA LYS A 127 20.24 -7.77 -2.98
C LYS A 127 21.09 -8.96 -2.48
N ASP A 128 22.07 -8.70 -1.63
CA ASP A 128 22.94 -9.72 -1.05
C ASP A 128 22.35 -10.22 0.29
N VAL A 129 21.81 -11.44 0.29
CA VAL A 129 21.21 -12.07 1.47
C VAL A 129 22.15 -12.10 2.66
N LYS A 130 23.44 -12.46 2.45
CA LYS A 130 24.42 -12.55 3.54
C LYS A 130 24.69 -11.18 4.16
N LYS A 131 24.69 -10.12 3.35
CA LYS A 131 24.80 -8.75 3.87
C LYS A 131 23.57 -8.35 4.67
N TYR A 132 22.37 -8.67 4.18
CA TYR A 132 21.14 -8.41 4.91
C TYR A 132 21.17 -9.10 6.28
N GLU A 133 21.44 -10.41 6.33
CA GLU A 133 21.50 -11.19 7.56
C GLU A 133 22.57 -10.70 8.53
N LYS A 134 23.74 -10.30 8.00
CA LYS A 134 24.81 -9.72 8.81
C LYS A 134 24.40 -8.41 9.48
N TRP A 135 23.71 -7.52 8.75
CA TRP A 135 23.38 -6.20 9.27
C TRP A 135 22.12 -6.20 10.17
N TYR A 136 21.12 -7.02 9.84
CA TYR A 136 19.88 -7.08 10.61
C TYR A 136 19.85 -8.19 11.67
N GLY A 137 20.81 -9.13 11.64
CA GLY A 137 20.91 -10.21 12.62
C GLY A 137 19.78 -11.23 12.55
N ILE A 138 19.07 -11.31 11.43
CA ILE A 138 17.92 -12.20 11.20
C ILE A 138 18.09 -12.92 9.86
N GLU A 139 17.60 -14.16 9.80
CA GLU A 139 17.55 -14.95 8.57
C GLU A 139 16.51 -14.37 7.59
N HIS A 140 16.85 -14.25 6.31
CA HIS A 140 15.91 -13.80 5.29
C HIS A 140 14.96 -14.92 4.89
N LYS A 141 13.65 -14.74 5.11
CA LYS A 141 12.64 -15.79 4.93
C LYS A 141 12.14 -15.97 3.49
N ALA A 142 12.41 -15.02 2.60
CA ALA A 142 11.99 -15.06 1.21
C ALA A 142 13.11 -14.63 0.23
N PRO A 143 14.29 -15.27 0.26
CA PRO A 143 15.42 -14.87 -0.58
C PRO A 143 15.13 -14.97 -2.08
N GLN A 144 14.21 -15.84 -2.49
CA GLN A 144 13.81 -16.04 -3.89
C GLN A 144 13.16 -14.81 -4.52
N PHE A 145 12.63 -13.86 -3.72
CA PHE A 145 11.99 -12.64 -4.24
C PHE A 145 12.90 -11.41 -4.22
N ILE A 146 14.12 -11.52 -3.70
CA ILE A 146 15.05 -10.38 -3.57
C ILE A 146 15.42 -9.81 -4.95
N ASP A 147 15.66 -10.69 -5.95
CA ASP A 147 16.09 -10.25 -7.27
C ASP A 147 14.99 -9.53 -8.03
N GLU A 148 13.72 -9.94 -7.88
CA GLU A 148 12.60 -9.27 -8.52
C GLU A 148 12.17 -7.98 -7.84
N ALA A 149 12.45 -7.81 -6.54
CA ALA A 149 12.07 -6.63 -5.80
C ALA A 149 12.73 -5.38 -6.38
N VAL A 150 11.93 -4.36 -6.67
CA VAL A 150 12.43 -3.08 -7.18
C VAL A 150 12.63 -2.10 -6.04
N TYR A 151 13.77 -1.43 -5.99
CA TYR A 151 14.03 -0.38 -5.02
C TYR A 151 13.14 0.84 -5.32
N GLY A 152 12.28 1.18 -4.38
CA GLY A 152 11.13 2.08 -4.56
C GLY A 152 11.45 3.58 -4.62
N LEU A 153 12.68 4.00 -4.96
CA LEU A 153 13.02 5.40 -5.17
C LEU A 153 12.42 5.89 -6.51
N CYS A 154 11.26 6.53 -6.41
CA CYS A 154 10.42 6.90 -7.57
C CYS A 154 11.12 7.85 -8.54
N GLU A 155 12.05 8.67 -8.08
CA GLU A 155 12.79 9.65 -8.86
C GLU A 155 13.68 9.00 -9.92
N ILE A 156 14.21 7.81 -9.63
CA ILE A 156 15.14 7.11 -10.51
C ILE A 156 14.59 5.79 -11.08
N ASN A 157 13.67 5.12 -10.38
CA ASN A 157 13.19 3.77 -10.75
C ASN A 157 11.70 3.76 -11.18
N ARG A 158 11.13 4.89 -11.57
CA ARG A 158 9.69 5.04 -11.85
C ARG A 158 9.12 4.00 -12.80
N GLU A 159 9.79 3.72 -13.90
CA GLU A 159 9.27 2.80 -14.92
C GLU A 159 9.35 1.34 -14.49
N ASP A 160 10.34 0.98 -13.68
CA ASP A 160 10.46 -0.37 -13.11
C ASP A 160 9.44 -0.58 -11.98
N ILE A 161 9.22 0.43 -11.12
CA ILE A 161 8.20 0.41 -10.07
C ILE A 161 6.79 0.18 -10.64
N LYS A 162 6.45 0.79 -11.77
CA LYS A 162 5.15 0.59 -12.43
C LYS A 162 4.89 -0.88 -12.77
N LYS A 163 5.94 -1.63 -13.14
CA LYS A 163 5.87 -3.03 -13.57
C LYS A 163 6.03 -4.01 -12.41
N ALA A 164 6.64 -3.57 -11.31
CA ALA A 164 6.97 -4.42 -10.17
C ALA A 164 5.72 -4.96 -9.46
N ARG A 165 5.85 -6.18 -8.95
CA ARG A 165 4.90 -6.81 -8.01
C ARG A 165 5.33 -6.57 -6.56
N LEU A 166 6.64 -6.48 -6.33
CA LEU A 166 7.25 -6.26 -5.03
C LEU A 166 8.15 -5.03 -5.07
N ILE A 167 7.87 -4.06 -4.21
CA ILE A 167 8.59 -2.80 -4.11
C ILE A 167 9.21 -2.69 -2.72
N ALA A 168 10.54 -2.56 -2.67
CA ALA A 168 11.28 -2.29 -1.45
C ALA A 168 11.34 -0.76 -1.22
N ASN A 169 10.47 -0.24 -0.38
CA ASN A 169 10.43 1.20 -0.10
C ASN A 169 11.75 1.68 0.51
N PRO A 170 12.34 2.79 0.04
CA PRO A 170 13.61 3.31 0.54
C PRO A 170 13.60 3.61 2.03
N GLY A 171 14.75 3.46 2.68
CA GLY A 171 14.94 3.98 4.03
C GLY A 171 15.03 5.50 4.03
N CYS A 172 14.64 6.16 5.14
CA CYS A 172 14.63 7.62 5.26
C CYS A 172 16.02 8.24 5.05
N TYR A 173 17.04 7.73 5.73
CA TYR A 173 18.40 8.26 5.62
C TYR A 173 19.04 8.10 4.24
N PRO A 174 18.91 6.94 3.54
CA PRO A 174 19.45 6.80 2.18
C PRO A 174 18.74 7.67 1.15
N THR A 175 17.58 8.24 1.47
CA THR A 175 16.79 9.06 0.54
C THR A 175 17.12 10.55 0.65
N CYS A 176 17.67 10.99 1.81
CA CYS A 176 18.15 12.37 1.98
C CYS A 176 19.51 12.60 1.27
#